data_ef40f72ee25359e9fbc83b36e20a5cff
#
_entry.id   ef40f72ee25359e9fbc83b36e20a5cff
#
_cell.length_a   1.000
_cell.length_b   1.000
_cell.length_c   1.000
_cell.angle_alpha   90.00
_cell.angle_beta   90.00
_cell.angle_gamma   90.00
#
_symmetry.space_group_name_H-M   'P 1'
#
loop_
_entity.id
_entity.type
_entity.pdbx_description
1 polymer ?
#
loop_
_entity_poly.entity_id
_entity_poly.type
_entity_poly.pdbx_seq_one_letter_code
_entity_poly.pdbx_strand_id
1 'polypeptide(L)'
;MKQFISEAEPDRNGTLTLTGKAFTYLRKVRRMREGDSLPVLLPGGRSVMMGADRIDDGKREIRLRLQTVPQQDENIAATATVESPAAAQTEIILLQWILKGAKTDTIVRQAAEAGVHIIVPVIGEFSVARKQNPAQQERFRRIIKEARQQSGSPIDTRITEPAPLSAVMQHTVPPLLGSGTVCGMCSEAAGTALSVHTFLAAKPARIMLAIGAEGGISPAETTMLAAAGFKTIHFNTNVLRAETAALYAVAAMQTIRNEADQWQLPASIS
;
A
#
# COMPACT_ATOMS: atom_id res chain seq x y z
N MET A 1 13.01 -5.77 -3.61
CA MET A 1 13.80 -5.03 -4.63
C MET A 1 13.70 -3.54 -4.31
N LYS A 2 14.80 -2.75 -4.39
CA LYS A 2 14.74 -1.31 -4.03
C LYS A 2 14.59 -0.49 -5.29
N GLN A 3 13.52 0.29 -5.41
CA GLN A 3 13.28 1.20 -6.53
C GLN A 3 13.45 2.67 -6.11
N PHE A 4 13.63 3.57 -7.09
CA PHE A 4 13.53 5.01 -6.90
C PHE A 4 12.19 5.51 -7.46
N ILE A 5 11.47 6.33 -6.72
CA ILE A 5 10.21 6.93 -7.19
C ILE A 5 10.52 8.34 -7.69
N SER A 6 10.38 8.55 -9.00
CA SER A 6 10.56 9.84 -9.65
C SER A 6 9.28 10.68 -9.58
N GLU A 7 9.44 11.98 -9.42
CA GLU A 7 8.36 12.97 -9.51
C GLU A 7 8.25 13.57 -10.92
N ALA A 8 9.20 13.22 -11.81
CA ALA A 8 9.27 13.72 -13.18
C ALA A 8 9.44 12.59 -14.18
N GLU A 9 8.93 12.79 -15.39
CA GLU A 9 9.21 11.91 -16.54
C GLU A 9 10.60 12.23 -17.12
N PRO A 10 11.26 11.24 -17.76
CA PRO A 10 12.47 11.49 -18.54
C PRO A 10 12.17 12.47 -19.70
N ASP A 11 13.18 13.21 -20.11
CA ASP A 11 13.11 14.07 -21.29
C ASP A 11 12.98 13.25 -22.60
N ARG A 12 12.92 13.96 -23.74
CA ARG A 12 12.79 13.35 -25.08
C ARG A 12 13.96 12.43 -25.45
N ASN A 13 15.10 12.57 -24.76
CA ASN A 13 16.30 11.76 -24.95
C ASN A 13 16.37 10.59 -23.95
N GLY A 14 15.31 10.37 -23.16
CA GLY A 14 15.26 9.34 -22.12
C GLY A 14 16.13 9.66 -20.91
N THR A 15 16.46 10.94 -20.67
CA THR A 15 17.31 11.37 -19.57
C THR A 15 16.47 11.96 -18.44
N LEU A 16 16.75 11.57 -17.21
CA LEU A 16 16.15 12.10 -15.99
C LEU A 16 17.24 12.77 -15.15
N THR A 17 17.14 14.08 -14.99
CA THR A 17 18.09 14.87 -14.18
C THR A 17 17.53 15.05 -12.77
N LEU A 18 18.29 14.60 -11.77
CA LEU A 18 17.92 14.60 -10.36
C LEU A 18 18.83 15.50 -9.54
N THR A 19 18.23 16.38 -8.73
CA THR A 19 18.92 17.34 -7.87
C THR A 19 18.37 17.28 -6.42
N GLY A 20 18.89 18.10 -5.53
CA GLY A 20 18.35 18.33 -4.19
C GLY A 20 18.26 17.05 -3.33
N LYS A 21 17.06 16.72 -2.85
CA LYS A 21 16.82 15.56 -1.99
C LYS A 21 17.05 14.24 -2.74
N ALA A 22 16.66 14.17 -4.01
CA ALA A 22 16.84 12.99 -4.85
C ALA A 22 18.33 12.68 -5.07
N PHE A 23 19.14 13.70 -5.39
CA PHE A 23 20.59 13.58 -5.44
C PHE A 23 21.17 13.05 -4.13
N THR A 24 20.79 13.69 -3.01
CA THR A 24 21.30 13.30 -1.67
C THR A 24 20.95 11.86 -1.35
N TYR A 25 19.72 11.42 -1.66
CA TYR A 25 19.30 10.06 -1.44
C TYR A 25 20.11 9.06 -2.28
N LEU A 26 20.19 9.26 -3.58
CA LEU A 26 20.90 8.34 -4.46
C LEU A 26 22.41 8.32 -4.18
N ARG A 27 23.01 9.49 -3.98
CA ARG A 27 24.45 9.61 -3.78
C ARG A 27 24.92 9.18 -2.40
N LYS A 28 24.24 9.64 -1.32
CA LYS A 28 24.67 9.38 0.06
C LYS A 28 24.06 8.12 0.67
N VAL A 29 22.78 7.85 0.42
CA VAL A 29 22.08 6.71 1.02
C VAL A 29 22.28 5.46 0.18
N ARG A 30 22.09 5.55 -1.15
CA ARG A 30 22.28 4.43 -2.07
C ARG A 30 23.74 4.25 -2.50
N ARG A 31 24.58 5.26 -2.28
CA ARG A 31 26.01 5.28 -2.67
C ARG A 31 26.21 5.02 -4.17
N MET A 32 25.29 5.53 -4.97
CA MET A 32 25.27 5.33 -6.41
C MET A 32 26.53 5.92 -7.08
N ARG A 33 27.07 5.19 -8.05
CA ARG A 33 28.22 5.57 -8.87
C ARG A 33 27.80 5.67 -10.33
N GLU A 34 28.59 6.35 -11.15
CA GLU A 34 28.43 6.31 -12.60
C GLU A 34 28.54 4.87 -13.10
N GLY A 35 27.65 4.49 -14.02
CA GLY A 35 27.49 3.13 -14.52
C GLY A 35 26.54 2.25 -13.70
N ASP A 36 26.20 2.61 -12.45
CA ASP A 36 25.21 1.86 -11.68
C ASP A 36 23.81 1.99 -12.28
N SER A 37 23.01 0.94 -12.14
CA SER A 37 21.64 0.91 -12.62
C SER A 37 20.66 0.70 -11.48
N LEU A 38 19.44 1.25 -11.63
CA LEU A 38 18.36 1.05 -10.66
C LEU A 38 16.99 1.07 -11.34
N PRO A 39 16.01 0.35 -10.77
CA PRO A 39 14.62 0.52 -11.20
C PRO A 39 14.10 1.88 -10.73
N VAL A 40 13.46 2.59 -11.66
CA VAL A 40 12.82 3.88 -11.43
C VAL A 40 11.33 3.75 -11.73
N LEU A 41 10.49 4.05 -10.74
CA LEU A 41 9.05 4.18 -10.91
C LEU A 41 8.73 5.60 -11.34
N LEU A 42 8.20 5.76 -12.54
CA LEU A 42 7.82 7.04 -13.13
C LEU A 42 6.41 7.48 -12.66
N PRO A 43 6.04 8.77 -12.83
CA PRO A 43 4.74 9.30 -12.40
C PRO A 43 3.52 8.50 -12.92
N GLY A 44 3.57 7.95 -14.11
CA GLY A 44 2.50 7.10 -14.67
C GLY A 44 2.43 5.67 -14.11
N GLY A 45 3.21 5.33 -13.07
CA GLY A 45 3.24 3.97 -12.50
C GLY A 45 4.10 2.98 -13.32
N ARG A 46 4.73 3.44 -14.38
CA ARG A 46 5.63 2.63 -15.22
C ARG A 46 6.98 2.48 -14.54
N SER A 47 7.42 1.24 -14.34
CA SER A 47 8.77 0.94 -13.84
C SER A 47 9.74 0.76 -15.01
N VAL A 48 10.87 1.44 -14.95
CA VAL A 48 11.92 1.39 -15.98
C VAL A 48 13.29 1.23 -15.35
N MET A 49 14.22 0.58 -16.05
CA MET A 49 15.62 0.54 -15.64
C MET A 49 16.33 1.80 -16.14
N MET A 50 17.02 2.48 -15.24
CA MET A 50 17.83 3.65 -15.59
C MET A 50 19.26 3.48 -15.08
N GLY A 51 20.23 3.84 -15.89
CA GLY A 51 21.66 3.88 -15.56
C GLY A 51 22.12 5.27 -15.18
N ALA A 52 23.03 5.39 -14.22
CA ALA A 52 23.69 6.65 -13.88
C ALA A 52 24.71 6.99 -14.96
N ASP A 53 24.35 7.90 -15.84
CA ASP A 53 25.17 8.37 -16.96
C ASP A 53 26.25 9.36 -16.47
N ARG A 54 25.88 10.26 -15.55
CA ARG A 54 26.78 11.25 -14.98
C ARG A 54 26.40 11.63 -13.57
N ILE A 55 27.40 11.80 -12.70
CA ILE A 55 27.23 12.29 -11.33
C ILE A 55 28.14 13.50 -11.13
N ASP A 56 27.55 14.67 -10.85
CA ASP A 56 28.27 15.92 -10.57
C ASP A 56 28.05 16.30 -9.09
N ASP A 57 29.02 15.97 -8.26
CA ASP A 57 28.97 16.25 -6.81
C ASP A 57 29.03 17.77 -6.55
N GLY A 58 29.69 18.58 -7.42
CA GLY A 58 29.77 20.03 -7.29
C GLY A 58 28.44 20.72 -7.56
N LYS A 59 27.74 20.30 -8.59
CA LYS A 59 26.39 20.78 -8.92
C LYS A 59 25.28 20.08 -8.13
N ARG A 60 25.62 19.00 -7.43
CA ARG A 60 24.68 18.11 -6.74
C ARG A 60 23.60 17.57 -7.68
N GLU A 61 24.05 17.04 -8.81
CA GLU A 61 23.22 16.56 -9.92
C GLU A 61 23.59 15.12 -10.28
N ILE A 62 22.57 14.29 -10.52
CA ILE A 62 22.69 12.96 -11.14
C ILE A 62 21.86 12.94 -12.41
N ARG A 63 22.46 12.50 -13.51
CA ARG A 63 21.76 12.19 -14.75
C ARG A 63 21.58 10.71 -14.89
N LEU A 64 20.34 10.28 -14.95
CA LEU A 64 19.95 8.91 -15.23
C LEU A 64 19.50 8.81 -16.68
N ARG A 65 19.88 7.75 -17.38
CA ARG A 65 19.47 7.47 -18.76
C ARG A 65 18.71 6.16 -18.80
N LEU A 66 17.60 6.13 -19.56
CA LEU A 66 16.87 4.91 -19.86
C LEU A 66 17.82 3.86 -20.46
N GLN A 67 17.81 2.69 -19.88
CA GLN A 67 18.51 1.54 -20.43
C GLN A 67 17.54 0.76 -21.31
N THR A 68 17.87 0.67 -22.59
CA THR A 68 17.24 -0.29 -23.49
C THR A 68 17.81 -1.65 -23.10
N VAL A 69 16.99 -2.54 -22.56
CA VAL A 69 17.41 -3.94 -22.35
C VAL A 69 17.59 -4.55 -23.72
N PRO A 70 18.79 -5.01 -24.11
CA PRO A 70 18.95 -5.78 -25.34
C PRO A 70 18.06 -7.03 -25.23
N GLN A 71 17.23 -7.28 -26.23
CA GLN A 71 16.50 -8.54 -26.38
C GLN A 71 17.50 -9.69 -26.66
N GLN A 72 18.17 -10.16 -25.62
CA GLN A 72 18.95 -11.39 -25.66
C GLN A 72 18.66 -12.16 -24.39
N ASP A 73 17.80 -13.12 -24.54
CA ASP A 73 17.35 -14.23 -23.68
C ASP A 73 15.85 -14.18 -23.44
N GLU A 74 15.14 -14.91 -24.30
CA GLU A 74 13.68 -15.11 -24.19
C GLU A 74 13.25 -15.72 -22.84
N ASN A 75 14.17 -16.28 -22.06
CA ASN A 75 13.91 -16.79 -20.71
C ASN A 75 14.06 -15.74 -19.59
N ILE A 76 14.61 -14.55 -19.87
CA ILE A 76 14.73 -13.44 -18.91
C ILE A 76 13.74 -12.32 -19.28
N ALA A 77 13.22 -12.28 -20.51
CA ALA A 77 12.22 -11.31 -20.97
C ALA A 77 10.90 -11.36 -20.16
N ALA A 78 10.56 -12.52 -19.59
CA ALA A 78 9.46 -12.64 -18.64
C ALA A 78 9.69 -11.89 -17.30
N THR A 79 10.92 -11.43 -17.04
CA THR A 79 11.28 -10.70 -15.82
C THR A 79 11.61 -9.22 -16.06
N ALA A 80 11.74 -8.76 -17.32
CA ALA A 80 12.17 -7.38 -17.65
C ALA A 80 11.01 -6.43 -17.99
N THR A 81 9.91 -6.93 -18.48
CA THR A 81 8.59 -6.33 -18.35
C THR A 81 7.93 -7.08 -17.19
N VAL A 82 8.21 -6.67 -15.98
CA VAL A 82 7.23 -6.87 -14.93
C VAL A 82 6.02 -6.06 -15.43
N GLU A 83 5.17 -6.72 -16.23
CA GLU A 83 3.79 -6.30 -16.32
C GLU A 83 3.40 -6.10 -14.87
N SER A 84 3.22 -4.83 -14.51
CA SER A 84 2.90 -4.49 -13.14
C SER A 84 1.63 -5.29 -12.85
N PRO A 85 1.64 -6.25 -11.93
CA PRO A 85 0.42 -7.02 -11.63
C PRO A 85 -0.68 -6.11 -11.07
N ALA A 86 -0.45 -4.80 -11.05
CA ALA A 86 -1.37 -3.77 -10.59
C ALA A 86 -2.70 -3.74 -11.35
N ALA A 87 -2.73 -4.15 -12.64
CA ALA A 87 -3.97 -4.12 -13.42
C ALA A 87 -4.97 -5.23 -13.03
N ALA A 88 -4.52 -6.29 -12.34
CA ALA A 88 -5.35 -7.42 -11.93
C ALA A 88 -5.47 -7.58 -10.41
N GLN A 89 -4.80 -6.71 -9.63
CA GLN A 89 -4.83 -6.81 -8.16
C GLN A 89 -6.12 -6.23 -7.59
N THR A 90 -6.71 -6.96 -6.63
CA THR A 90 -7.85 -6.46 -5.84
C THR A 90 -7.43 -5.18 -5.09
N GLU A 91 -8.19 -4.11 -5.28
CA GLU A 91 -7.95 -2.85 -4.59
C GLU A 91 -8.27 -2.97 -3.10
N ILE A 92 -7.31 -2.67 -2.23
CA ILE A 92 -7.51 -2.71 -0.78
C ILE A 92 -7.54 -1.28 -0.24
N ILE A 93 -8.60 -0.99 0.53
CA ILE A 93 -8.81 0.26 1.26
C ILE A 93 -8.83 -0.09 2.75
N LEU A 94 -7.98 0.57 3.53
CA LEU A 94 -7.83 0.33 4.95
C LEU A 94 -8.38 1.52 5.75
N LEU A 95 -9.54 1.34 6.41
CA LEU A 95 -10.04 2.23 7.44
C LEU A 95 -9.34 1.86 8.74
N GLN A 96 -8.41 2.68 9.18
CA GLN A 96 -7.57 2.42 10.34
C GLN A 96 -7.84 3.42 11.46
N TRP A 97 -8.33 2.95 12.59
CA TRP A 97 -8.42 3.77 13.80
C TRP A 97 -7.03 4.21 14.26
N ILE A 98 -6.89 5.51 14.55
CA ILE A 98 -5.60 6.09 14.95
C ILE A 98 -5.18 5.51 16.30
N LEU A 99 -3.95 5.01 16.36
CA LEU A 99 -3.34 4.43 17.54
C LEU A 99 -2.47 5.45 18.30
N LYS A 100 -2.10 5.12 19.52
CA LYS A 100 -1.15 5.91 20.32
C LYS A 100 0.26 5.89 19.74
N GLY A 101 0.94 7.03 19.82
CA GLY A 101 2.36 7.16 19.53
C GLY A 101 2.72 6.81 18.07
N ALA A 102 3.81 6.08 17.89
CA ALA A 102 4.34 5.71 16.57
C ALA A 102 3.68 4.48 15.94
N LYS A 103 2.68 3.87 16.57
CA LYS A 103 2.03 2.67 16.05
C LYS A 103 1.30 2.91 14.74
N THR A 104 0.64 4.07 14.61
CA THR A 104 0.01 4.46 13.33
C THR A 104 1.05 4.60 12.22
N ASP A 105 2.24 5.15 12.50
CA ASP A 105 3.33 5.22 11.53
C ASP A 105 3.76 3.82 11.04
N THR A 106 3.78 2.85 11.96
CA THR A 106 4.11 1.46 11.63
C THR A 106 3.06 0.86 10.69
N ILE A 107 1.78 1.06 10.97
CA ILE A 107 0.69 0.60 10.10
C ILE A 107 0.77 1.26 8.72
N VAL A 108 0.96 2.58 8.67
CA VAL A 108 1.08 3.32 7.40
C VAL A 108 2.23 2.78 6.55
N ARG A 109 3.38 2.49 7.18
CA ARG A 109 4.52 1.87 6.51
C ARG A 109 4.18 0.49 5.96
N GLN A 110 3.68 -0.41 6.82
CA GLN A 110 3.34 -1.78 6.47
C GLN A 110 2.24 -1.85 5.39
N ALA A 111 1.23 -1.00 5.49
CA ALA A 111 0.16 -0.91 4.50
C ALA A 111 0.70 -0.48 3.11
N ALA A 112 1.62 0.47 3.07
CA ALA A 112 2.26 0.91 1.82
C ALA A 112 3.20 -0.18 1.25
N GLU A 113 3.93 -0.89 2.09
CA GLU A 113 4.76 -2.04 1.70
C GLU A 113 3.91 -3.18 1.12
N ALA A 114 2.77 -3.45 1.74
CA ALA A 114 1.82 -4.47 1.31
C ALA A 114 0.96 -4.04 0.09
N GLY A 115 1.08 -2.80 -0.39
CA GLY A 115 0.34 -2.34 -1.56
C GLY A 115 -1.13 -2.01 -1.30
N VAL A 116 -1.46 -1.53 -0.09
CA VAL A 116 -2.78 -0.93 0.18
C VAL A 116 -2.94 0.32 -0.69
N HIS A 117 -4.09 0.46 -1.35
CA HIS A 117 -4.34 1.57 -2.27
C HIS A 117 -4.70 2.86 -1.54
N ILE A 118 -5.58 2.78 -0.55
CA ILE A 118 -6.02 3.95 0.22
C ILE A 118 -5.99 3.61 1.70
N ILE A 119 -5.35 4.47 2.49
CA ILE A 119 -5.40 4.44 3.95
C ILE A 119 -6.33 5.58 4.39
N VAL A 120 -7.34 5.25 5.18
CA VAL A 120 -8.30 6.19 5.75
C VAL A 120 -8.12 6.20 7.27
N PRO A 121 -7.37 7.17 7.83
CA PRO A 121 -7.22 7.28 9.27
C PRO A 121 -8.52 7.73 9.93
N VAL A 122 -9.03 6.93 10.86
CA VAL A 122 -10.29 7.17 11.57
C VAL A 122 -10.01 7.64 13.00
N ILE A 123 -10.61 8.76 13.39
CA ILE A 123 -10.66 9.22 14.78
C ILE A 123 -11.90 8.59 15.40
N GLY A 124 -11.70 7.47 16.11
CA GLY A 124 -12.79 6.74 16.76
C GLY A 124 -12.99 7.15 18.21
N GLU A 125 -14.03 6.58 18.83
CA GLU A 125 -14.40 6.87 20.22
C GLU A 125 -13.26 6.54 21.20
N PHE A 126 -12.52 5.46 20.95
CA PHE A 126 -11.38 5.02 21.77
C PHE A 126 -10.03 5.55 21.26
N SER A 127 -10.03 6.42 20.25
CA SER A 127 -8.80 7.06 19.77
C SER A 127 -8.34 8.15 20.73
N VAL A 128 -7.05 8.14 21.04
CA VAL A 128 -6.44 9.13 21.95
C VAL A 128 -6.15 10.45 21.26
N ALA A 129 -5.79 10.43 19.99
CA ALA A 129 -5.53 11.64 19.20
C ALA A 129 -6.83 12.16 18.58
N ARG A 130 -7.31 13.31 19.08
CA ARG A 130 -8.57 13.93 18.63
C ARG A 130 -8.39 15.15 17.72
N LYS A 131 -7.14 15.55 17.42
CA LYS A 131 -6.87 16.74 16.61
C LYS A 131 -6.09 16.39 15.36
N GLN A 132 -6.52 16.97 14.24
CA GLN A 132 -5.75 16.96 13.00
C GLN A 132 -4.43 17.72 13.20
N ASN A 133 -3.34 17.16 12.71
CA ASN A 133 -2.02 17.79 12.75
C ASN A 133 -1.42 17.76 11.33
N PRO A 134 -1.29 18.91 10.64
CA PRO A 134 -0.73 18.97 9.30
C PRO A 134 0.68 18.35 9.19
N ALA A 135 1.49 18.49 10.23
CA ALA A 135 2.83 17.88 10.28
C ALA A 135 2.75 16.33 10.29
N GLN A 136 1.69 15.77 10.88
CA GLN A 136 1.47 14.32 10.88
C GLN A 136 1.11 13.81 9.47
N GLN A 137 0.30 14.56 8.75
CA GLN A 137 -0.08 14.18 7.38
C GLN A 137 1.14 14.18 6.44
N GLU A 138 1.98 15.20 6.52
CA GLU A 138 3.22 15.25 5.74
C GLU A 138 4.18 14.10 6.13
N ARG A 139 4.24 13.77 7.43
CA ARG A 139 4.99 12.61 7.92
C ARG A 139 4.48 11.30 7.33
N PHE A 140 3.17 11.07 7.27
CA PHE A 140 2.58 9.88 6.67
C PHE A 140 2.92 9.76 5.18
N ARG A 141 2.80 10.84 4.41
CA ARG A 141 3.17 10.86 2.98
C ARG A 141 4.64 10.47 2.78
N ARG A 142 5.53 10.97 3.64
CA ARG A 142 6.95 10.62 3.61
C ARG A 142 7.17 9.14 3.92
N ILE A 143 6.51 8.60 4.96
CA ILE A 143 6.59 7.17 5.32
C ILE A 143 6.12 6.30 4.15
N ILE A 144 5.01 6.64 3.51
CA ILE A 144 4.48 5.92 2.34
C ILE A 144 5.52 5.91 1.21
N LYS A 145 6.08 7.08 0.87
CA LYS A 145 7.11 7.17 -0.18
C LYS A 145 8.33 6.31 0.12
N GLU A 146 8.85 6.37 1.35
CA GLU A 146 9.99 5.57 1.79
C GLU A 146 9.68 4.06 1.76
N ALA A 147 8.50 3.65 2.22
CA ALA A 147 8.04 2.27 2.23
C ALA A 147 7.92 1.69 0.81
N ARG A 148 7.29 2.43 -0.11
CA ARG A 148 7.17 2.06 -1.52
C ARG A 148 8.53 1.96 -2.22
N GLN A 149 9.45 2.88 -1.93
CA GLN A 149 10.83 2.81 -2.46
C GLN A 149 11.58 1.58 -1.96
N GLN A 150 11.34 1.18 -0.71
CA GLN A 150 12.00 0.04 -0.09
C GLN A 150 11.41 -1.30 -0.55
N SER A 151 10.09 -1.42 -0.62
CA SER A 151 9.39 -2.65 -1.00
C SER A 151 9.42 -2.89 -2.51
N GLY A 152 9.46 -1.84 -3.31
CA GLY A 152 9.25 -1.92 -4.75
C GLY A 152 7.76 -1.93 -5.15
N SER A 153 6.85 -1.60 -4.21
CA SER A 153 5.41 -1.56 -4.49
C SER A 153 5.10 -0.60 -5.64
N PRO A 154 4.43 -1.05 -6.72
CA PRO A 154 3.99 -0.19 -7.82
C PRO A 154 2.75 0.62 -7.44
N ILE A 155 2.03 0.20 -6.37
CA ILE A 155 0.77 0.82 -5.95
C ILE A 155 1.03 2.23 -5.42
N ASP A 156 0.27 3.19 -5.95
CA ASP A 156 0.29 4.59 -5.46
C ASP A 156 -0.58 4.72 -4.21
N THR A 157 -0.06 4.22 -3.08
CA THR A 157 -0.75 4.28 -1.80
C THR A 157 -1.06 5.73 -1.43
N ARG A 158 -2.33 6.03 -1.24
CA ARG A 158 -2.82 7.35 -0.80
C ARG A 158 -3.25 7.29 0.65
N ILE A 159 -3.18 8.43 1.33
CA ILE A 159 -3.70 8.58 2.70
C ILE A 159 -4.59 9.81 2.76
N THR A 160 -5.79 9.64 3.30
CA THR A 160 -6.73 10.76 3.51
C THR A 160 -6.38 11.53 4.79
N GLU A 161 -6.99 12.70 4.96
CA GLU A 161 -6.93 13.41 6.23
C GLU A 161 -7.67 12.60 7.32
N PRO A 162 -7.13 12.56 8.55
CA PRO A 162 -7.82 11.94 9.68
C PRO A 162 -9.17 12.61 9.95
N ALA A 163 -10.22 11.81 10.11
CA ALA A 163 -11.56 12.32 10.38
C ALA A 163 -12.34 11.41 11.34
N PRO A 164 -13.34 11.95 12.08
CA PRO A 164 -14.28 11.14 12.84
C PRO A 164 -14.98 10.12 11.94
N LEU A 165 -15.34 8.93 12.48
CA LEU A 165 -16.00 7.90 11.70
C LEU A 165 -17.25 8.41 10.98
N SER A 166 -18.06 9.25 11.63
CA SER A 166 -19.25 9.84 11.02
C SER A 166 -18.96 10.61 9.74
N ALA A 167 -17.90 11.42 9.75
CA ALA A 167 -17.46 12.16 8.56
C ALA A 167 -16.87 11.23 7.48
N VAL A 168 -16.11 10.20 7.89
CA VAL A 168 -15.59 9.18 6.97
C VAL A 168 -16.74 8.46 6.27
N MET A 169 -17.77 8.05 6.99
CA MET A 169 -18.94 7.36 6.45
C MET A 169 -19.80 8.25 5.57
N GLN A 170 -19.81 9.56 5.81
CA GLN A 170 -20.61 10.52 5.04
C GLN A 170 -19.89 10.98 3.75
N HIS A 171 -18.58 11.15 3.77
CA HIS A 171 -17.85 11.83 2.70
C HIS A 171 -16.77 10.98 2.04
N THR A 172 -16.11 10.07 2.77
CA THR A 172 -14.98 9.30 2.24
C THR A 172 -15.41 7.94 1.68
N VAL A 173 -16.26 7.23 2.41
CA VAL A 173 -16.69 5.87 2.02
C VAL A 173 -17.61 5.87 0.80
N PRO A 174 -18.67 6.71 0.68
CA PRO A 174 -19.62 6.60 -0.42
C PRO A 174 -19.00 6.65 -1.82
N PRO A 175 -18.06 7.55 -2.15
CA PRO A 175 -17.45 7.58 -3.48
C PRO A 175 -16.53 6.38 -3.74
N LEU A 176 -16.15 5.61 -2.71
CA LEU A 176 -15.33 4.42 -2.82
C LEU A 176 -16.17 3.13 -2.92
N LEU A 177 -17.47 3.20 -2.63
CA LEU A 177 -18.39 2.09 -2.84
C LEU A 177 -18.75 1.97 -4.32
N GLY A 178 -18.71 0.74 -4.84
CA GLY A 178 -19.06 0.45 -6.23
C GLY A 178 -19.42 -1.03 -6.40
N SER A 179 -19.85 -1.41 -7.59
CA SER A 179 -20.08 -2.81 -7.92
C SER A 179 -18.78 -3.61 -7.72
N GLY A 180 -18.88 -4.74 -7.02
CA GLY A 180 -17.70 -5.57 -6.71
C GLY A 180 -16.90 -5.09 -5.50
N THR A 181 -17.40 -4.13 -4.69
CA THR A 181 -16.81 -3.76 -3.40
C THR A 181 -17.42 -4.59 -2.27
N VAL A 182 -16.57 -5.16 -1.41
CA VAL A 182 -16.98 -5.77 -0.15
C VAL A 182 -16.37 -4.99 1.02
N CYS A 183 -17.15 -4.82 2.08
CA CYS A 183 -16.76 -4.07 3.27
C CYS A 183 -16.74 -4.99 4.48
N GLY A 184 -15.60 -5.06 5.17
CA GLY A 184 -15.41 -5.88 6.35
C GLY A 184 -14.89 -5.08 7.54
N MET A 185 -15.36 -5.39 8.74
CA MET A 185 -14.80 -4.91 10.00
C MET A 185 -14.27 -6.11 10.79
N CYS A 186 -13.00 -6.02 11.21
CA CYS A 186 -12.36 -7.09 11.96
C CYS A 186 -12.79 -7.08 13.43
N SER A 187 -13.14 -8.25 13.92
CA SER A 187 -13.57 -8.47 15.32
C SER A 187 -12.79 -9.62 15.95
N GLU A 188 -12.46 -9.48 17.22
CA GLU A 188 -11.89 -10.56 18.02
C GLU A 188 -12.94 -11.61 18.44
N ALA A 189 -14.23 -11.25 18.39
CA ALA A 189 -15.33 -12.16 18.72
C ALA A 189 -15.82 -12.92 17.48
N ALA A 190 -15.86 -14.25 17.57
CA ALA A 190 -16.32 -15.10 16.48
C ALA A 190 -17.82 -14.92 16.18
N GLY A 191 -18.69 -14.88 17.17
CA GLY A 191 -20.13 -14.62 17.07
C GLY A 191 -20.76 -14.98 15.73
N THR A 192 -21.40 -14.01 15.07
CA THR A 192 -21.97 -14.09 13.72
C THR A 192 -21.00 -13.67 12.61
N ALA A 193 -19.71 -13.61 12.91
CA ALA A 193 -18.70 -13.17 11.96
C ALA A 193 -18.52 -14.16 10.81
N LEU A 194 -18.22 -13.63 9.63
CA LEU A 194 -17.86 -14.41 8.46
C LEU A 194 -16.41 -14.89 8.53
N SER A 195 -16.14 -16.08 7.98
CA SER A 195 -14.77 -16.47 7.66
C SER A 195 -14.26 -15.62 6.50
N VAL A 196 -12.94 -15.46 6.39
CA VAL A 196 -12.31 -14.71 5.29
C VAL A 196 -12.67 -15.31 3.93
N HIS A 197 -12.71 -16.63 3.81
CA HIS A 197 -13.09 -17.30 2.57
C HIS A 197 -14.54 -16.99 2.16
N THR A 198 -15.47 -17.04 3.10
CA THR A 198 -16.88 -16.68 2.85
C THR A 198 -17.01 -15.21 2.44
N PHE A 199 -16.27 -14.32 3.10
CA PHE A 199 -16.25 -12.90 2.79
C PHE A 199 -15.72 -12.61 1.38
N LEU A 200 -14.75 -13.37 0.90
CA LEU A 200 -14.11 -13.20 -0.40
C LEU A 200 -14.70 -14.07 -1.52
N ALA A 201 -15.73 -14.88 -1.23
CA ALA A 201 -16.28 -15.86 -2.17
C ALA A 201 -16.74 -15.27 -3.51
N ALA A 202 -17.22 -14.02 -3.50
CA ALA A 202 -17.63 -13.31 -4.73
C ALA A 202 -16.46 -12.75 -5.57
N LYS A 203 -15.21 -13.04 -5.21
CA LYS A 203 -13.99 -12.53 -5.86
C LYS A 203 -14.04 -11.00 -6.07
N PRO A 204 -14.17 -10.20 -5.00
CA PRO A 204 -14.38 -8.77 -5.13
C PRO A 204 -13.20 -8.06 -5.82
N ALA A 205 -13.53 -7.04 -6.63
CA ALA A 205 -12.53 -6.16 -7.23
C ALA A 205 -11.94 -5.18 -6.21
N ARG A 206 -12.72 -4.85 -5.16
CA ARG A 206 -12.32 -3.94 -4.08
C ARG A 206 -12.70 -4.49 -2.72
N ILE A 207 -11.80 -4.38 -1.78
CA ILE A 207 -11.99 -4.77 -0.37
C ILE A 207 -11.75 -3.56 0.50
N MET A 208 -12.73 -3.20 1.32
CA MET A 208 -12.62 -2.17 2.34
C MET A 208 -12.58 -2.83 3.71
N LEU A 209 -11.52 -2.58 4.48
CA LEU A 209 -11.28 -3.19 5.80
C LEU A 209 -11.28 -2.12 6.88
N ALA A 210 -12.07 -2.31 7.93
CA ALA A 210 -12.07 -1.47 9.12
C ALA A 210 -11.35 -2.21 10.26
N ILE A 211 -10.30 -1.57 10.80
CA ILE A 211 -9.47 -2.09 11.89
C ILE A 211 -9.49 -1.09 13.04
N GLY A 212 -9.98 -1.51 14.19
CA GLY A 212 -10.11 -0.70 15.40
C GLY A 212 -8.77 -0.28 16.02
N ALA A 213 -8.85 0.59 17.01
CA ALA A 213 -7.74 0.93 17.90
C ALA A 213 -7.49 -0.19 18.93
N GLU A 214 -6.63 0.07 19.93
CA GLU A 214 -6.35 -0.89 21.02
C GLU A 214 -7.60 -1.27 21.82
N GLY A 215 -8.60 -0.38 21.91
CA GLY A 215 -9.90 -0.66 22.52
C GLY A 215 -10.94 -1.22 21.55
N GLY A 216 -10.54 -1.58 20.33
CA GLY A 216 -11.43 -2.07 19.29
C GLY A 216 -12.24 -0.97 18.61
N ILE A 217 -13.37 -1.37 18.01
CA ILE A 217 -14.39 -0.51 17.42
C ILE A 217 -15.54 -0.47 18.43
N SER A 218 -16.05 0.71 18.78
CA SER A 218 -17.12 0.83 19.78
C SER A 218 -18.45 0.24 19.27
N PRO A 219 -19.40 -0.11 20.15
CA PRO A 219 -20.71 -0.61 19.72
C PRO A 219 -21.46 0.37 18.82
N ALA A 220 -21.37 1.67 19.09
CA ALA A 220 -21.98 2.70 18.26
C ALA A 220 -21.33 2.78 16.86
N GLU A 221 -20.00 2.71 16.80
CA GLU A 221 -19.25 2.66 15.54
C GLU A 221 -19.53 1.37 14.75
N THR A 222 -19.62 0.23 15.45
CA THR A 222 -19.99 -1.06 14.83
C THR A 222 -21.37 -0.98 14.20
N THR A 223 -22.36 -0.37 14.88
CA THR A 223 -23.70 -0.16 14.35
C THR A 223 -23.67 0.72 13.10
N MET A 224 -22.89 1.80 13.12
CA MET A 224 -22.72 2.70 11.96
C MET A 224 -22.11 1.98 10.76
N LEU A 225 -21.05 1.20 10.98
CA LEU A 225 -20.41 0.41 9.93
C LEU A 225 -21.37 -0.65 9.37
N ALA A 226 -22.08 -1.37 10.23
CA ALA A 226 -23.06 -2.39 9.81
C ALA A 226 -24.18 -1.79 8.95
N ALA A 227 -24.70 -0.61 9.32
CA ALA A 227 -25.69 0.12 8.53
C ALA A 227 -25.19 0.51 7.14
N ALA A 228 -23.87 0.71 6.99
CA ALA A 228 -23.22 0.97 5.71
C ALA A 228 -22.77 -0.31 4.96
N GLY A 229 -23.20 -1.48 5.42
CA GLY A 229 -22.95 -2.75 4.74
C GLY A 229 -21.65 -3.46 5.12
N PHE A 230 -20.90 -2.97 6.11
CA PHE A 230 -19.74 -3.70 6.61
C PHE A 230 -20.17 -4.99 7.32
N LYS A 231 -19.53 -6.08 6.95
CA LYS A 231 -19.72 -7.39 7.57
C LYS A 231 -18.65 -7.62 8.62
N THR A 232 -19.01 -8.24 9.74
CA THR A 232 -18.03 -8.66 10.73
C THR A 232 -17.21 -9.82 10.20
N ILE A 233 -15.88 -9.72 10.30
CA ILE A 233 -14.93 -10.75 9.91
C ILE A 233 -14.17 -11.19 11.15
N HIS A 234 -14.01 -12.49 11.31
CA HIS A 234 -13.20 -13.07 12.37
C HIS A 234 -12.08 -13.93 11.77
N PHE A 235 -10.87 -13.71 12.27
CA PHE A 235 -9.74 -14.58 11.99
C PHE A 235 -9.64 -15.62 13.13
N ASN A 236 -9.61 -16.89 12.77
CA ASN A 236 -9.42 -17.95 13.75
C ASN A 236 -7.98 -18.00 14.26
N THR A 237 -7.62 -16.98 15.03
CA THR A 237 -6.28 -16.78 15.60
C THR A 237 -6.37 -16.13 16.98
N ASN A 238 -5.23 -15.96 17.65
CA ASN A 238 -5.15 -15.22 18.92
C ASN A 238 -5.59 -13.76 18.73
N VAL A 239 -5.95 -13.09 19.83
CA VAL A 239 -6.18 -11.64 19.82
C VAL A 239 -4.91 -10.93 19.41
N LEU A 240 -4.98 -10.22 18.30
CA LEU A 240 -3.85 -9.51 17.72
C LEU A 240 -3.84 -8.05 18.21
N ARG A 241 -2.66 -7.49 18.40
CA ARG A 241 -2.55 -6.05 18.58
C ARG A 241 -3.02 -5.33 17.32
N ALA A 242 -3.54 -4.11 17.44
CA ALA A 242 -4.11 -3.37 16.31
C ALA A 242 -3.15 -3.23 15.12
N GLU A 243 -1.86 -2.96 15.40
CA GLU A 243 -0.82 -2.89 14.35
C GLU A 243 -0.57 -4.24 13.66
N THR A 244 -0.68 -5.33 14.39
CA THR A 244 -0.56 -6.68 13.82
C THR A 244 -1.82 -7.07 13.07
N ALA A 245 -3.00 -6.76 13.61
CA ALA A 245 -4.29 -7.06 12.99
C ALA A 245 -4.43 -6.41 11.61
N ALA A 246 -3.98 -5.15 11.47
CA ALA A 246 -4.01 -4.45 10.19
C ALA A 246 -3.18 -5.17 9.11
N LEU A 247 -1.93 -5.49 9.41
CA LEU A 247 -1.06 -6.20 8.45
C LEU A 247 -1.57 -7.61 8.16
N TYR A 248 -1.99 -8.35 9.22
CA TYR A 248 -2.50 -9.70 9.09
C TYR A 248 -3.75 -9.75 8.20
N ALA A 249 -4.71 -8.83 8.42
CA ALA A 249 -5.93 -8.75 7.63
C ALA A 249 -5.62 -8.45 6.16
N VAL A 250 -4.78 -7.46 5.87
CA VAL A 250 -4.37 -7.12 4.51
C VAL A 250 -3.70 -8.31 3.84
N ALA A 251 -2.72 -8.95 4.49
CA ALA A 251 -2.01 -10.10 3.94
C ALA A 251 -2.95 -11.27 3.65
N ALA A 252 -3.85 -11.61 4.58
CA ALA A 252 -4.81 -12.70 4.40
C ALA A 252 -5.73 -12.43 3.19
N MET A 253 -6.26 -11.20 3.05
CA MET A 253 -7.11 -10.84 1.91
C MET A 253 -6.35 -10.94 0.59
N GLN A 254 -5.13 -10.42 0.53
CA GLN A 254 -4.29 -10.48 -0.68
C GLN A 254 -3.95 -11.91 -1.06
N THR A 255 -3.47 -12.71 -0.12
CA THR A 255 -3.09 -14.10 -0.40
C THR A 255 -4.26 -14.89 -0.96
N ILE A 256 -5.42 -14.87 -0.28
CA ILE A 256 -6.60 -15.60 -0.72
C ILE A 256 -7.08 -15.11 -2.10
N ARG A 257 -7.03 -13.80 -2.36
CA ARG A 257 -7.47 -13.26 -3.64
C ARG A 257 -6.49 -13.56 -4.78
N ASN A 258 -5.19 -13.41 -4.54
CA ASN A 258 -4.17 -13.63 -5.57
C ASN A 258 -4.03 -15.11 -5.92
N GLU A 259 -4.26 -16.01 -4.98
CA GLU A 259 -4.14 -17.45 -5.17
C GLU A 259 -5.45 -18.11 -5.63
N ALA A 260 -6.59 -17.47 -5.48
CA ALA A 260 -7.91 -18.04 -5.76
C ALA A 260 -8.09 -18.61 -7.18
N ASP A 261 -7.33 -18.10 -8.16
CA ASP A 261 -7.37 -18.52 -9.55
C ASP A 261 -6.10 -19.27 -9.99
N GLN A 262 -5.07 -19.33 -9.15
CA GLN A 262 -3.75 -19.85 -9.53
C GLN A 262 -3.30 -21.08 -8.71
N TRP A 263 -3.94 -21.30 -7.55
CA TRP A 263 -3.52 -22.38 -6.67
C TRP A 263 -4.12 -23.70 -7.11
N GLN A 264 -3.34 -24.44 -7.87
CA GLN A 264 -3.60 -25.86 -8.16
C GLN A 264 -2.58 -26.69 -7.39
N LEU A 265 -3.05 -27.58 -6.52
CA LEU A 265 -2.18 -28.62 -5.96
C LEU A 265 -1.62 -29.45 -7.11
N PRO A 266 -0.28 -29.64 -7.21
CA PRO A 266 0.26 -30.58 -8.19
C PRO A 266 -0.37 -31.96 -7.97
N ALA A 267 -0.79 -32.62 -9.03
CA ALA A 267 -1.46 -33.92 -8.99
C ALA A 267 -0.64 -35.03 -8.29
N SER A 268 0.60 -34.76 -7.90
CA SER A 268 1.53 -35.66 -7.23
C SER A 268 1.50 -35.62 -5.69
N ILE A 269 0.57 -34.89 -5.06
CA ILE A 269 0.44 -34.83 -3.60
C ILE A 269 -0.90 -35.42 -3.10
N SER A 270 -1.58 -36.20 -3.91
CA SER A 270 -2.74 -37.02 -3.48
C SER A 270 -2.33 -38.46 -3.17
#